data_93e646e4eb7a1f6c6547f98ba7e9be9c
#
_entry.id   93e646e4eb7a1f6c6547f98ba7e9be9c
#
_cell.length_a   1.000
_cell.length_b   1.000
_cell.length_c   1.000
_cell.angle_alpha   90.00
_cell.angle_beta   90.00
_cell.angle_gamma   90.00
#
_symmetry.space_group_name_H-M   'P 1'
#
loop_
_entity.id
_entity.type
_entity.pdbx_description
1 polymer ?
#
loop_
_entity_poly.entity_id
_entity_poly.type
_entity_poly.pdbx_seq_one_letter_code
_entity_poly.pdbx_strand_id
1 'polypeptide(L)'
;MQDYEKLYKSLKIEYETYQKFSEQHIQELNEKNVRLEKSIDSLSNIIEVSKYINTFFSSDNLISLINDMILGILGVTYSTIFMIEDGELIVKASNIENMNINLTSNEFVHINKGEEFLVNSRKPLKQTGEHKIDIHSIMGSPIKLREKFIGYIVVEHNLYKFMNIELKLFLRSIANQIAIAIENSLLYKELEKINQRDPLLGIYNRKYFFEFLEKNDNRKLNDKFAIVMIDIDDFKKVNDTYGHQFGDKILINTANIVKCGIDKNDIFARYGGEEFILYISDFTSEDNVYTKIEAIRRTIEGSKINFNGRDESITASFGISFFPLNGTDLNELISKADDLLYKAKKSGKNRVLSGNIFKI
;
A
#
# COMPACT_ATOMS: atom_id res chain seq x y z
N MET A 1 -22.00 53.01 69.59
CA MET A 1 -21.09 51.84 69.75
C MET A 1 -21.69 50.52 69.30
N GLN A 2 -22.91 50.16 69.72
CA GLN A 2 -23.58 48.89 69.34
C GLN A 2 -23.80 48.69 67.83
N ASP A 3 -24.05 49.72 67.05
CA ASP A 3 -24.25 49.63 65.59
C ASP A 3 -22.95 49.34 64.83
N TYR A 4 -21.82 49.92 65.27
CA TYR A 4 -20.52 49.61 64.65
C TYR A 4 -20.05 48.19 64.92
N GLU A 5 -20.36 47.60 66.04
CA GLU A 5 -20.01 46.24 66.40
C GLU A 5 -20.81 45.21 65.58
N LYS A 6 -22.08 45.48 65.32
CA LYS A 6 -22.93 44.70 64.43
C LYS A 6 -22.43 44.74 62.97
N LEU A 7 -22.13 45.92 62.48
CA LEU A 7 -21.62 46.12 61.15
C LEU A 7 -20.26 45.40 60.95
N TYR A 8 -19.35 45.49 61.92
CA TYR A 8 -18.06 44.80 61.87
C TYR A 8 -18.25 43.27 61.86
N LYS A 9 -19.12 42.72 62.67
CA LYS A 9 -19.42 41.27 62.69
C LYS A 9 -19.99 40.81 61.33
N SER A 10 -20.95 41.57 60.76
CA SER A 10 -21.51 41.27 59.43
C SER A 10 -20.45 41.30 58.34
N LEU A 11 -19.60 42.32 58.28
CA LEU A 11 -18.52 42.45 57.30
C LEU A 11 -17.47 41.32 57.42
N LYS A 12 -17.18 40.95 58.68
CA LYS A 12 -16.25 39.87 58.95
C LYS A 12 -16.77 38.51 58.42
N ILE A 13 -18.05 38.22 58.63
CA ILE A 13 -18.72 37.00 58.13
C ILE A 13 -18.76 36.99 56.59
N GLU A 14 -19.07 38.13 56.00
CA GLU A 14 -19.07 38.29 54.55
C GLU A 14 -17.67 38.08 53.93
N TYR A 15 -16.62 38.66 54.56
CA TYR A 15 -15.25 38.46 54.15
C TYR A 15 -14.79 37.01 54.29
N GLU A 16 -15.07 36.34 55.42
CA GLU A 16 -14.71 34.92 55.61
C GLU A 16 -15.45 34.02 54.63
N THR A 17 -16.71 34.33 54.29
CA THR A 17 -17.49 33.62 53.31
C THR A 17 -16.90 33.80 51.91
N TYR A 18 -16.54 35.03 51.55
CA TYR A 18 -15.87 35.34 50.28
C TYR A 18 -14.51 34.66 50.13
N GLN A 19 -13.73 34.70 51.22
CA GLN A 19 -12.43 34.03 51.23
C GLN A 19 -12.56 32.52 51.00
N LYS A 20 -13.48 31.87 51.70
CA LYS A 20 -13.76 30.45 51.56
C LYS A 20 -14.24 30.10 50.14
N PHE A 21 -15.12 30.92 49.54
CA PHE A 21 -15.57 30.76 48.17
C PHE A 21 -14.39 30.94 47.17
N SER A 22 -13.56 31.95 47.39
CA SER A 22 -12.41 32.20 46.53
C SER A 22 -11.39 31.04 46.57
N GLU A 23 -11.09 30.52 47.77
CA GLU A 23 -10.22 29.36 47.96
C GLU A 23 -10.72 28.11 47.23
N GLN A 24 -12.05 27.83 47.38
CA GLN A 24 -12.67 26.72 46.66
C GLN A 24 -12.59 26.90 45.14
N HIS A 25 -12.85 28.10 44.63
CA HIS A 25 -12.77 28.38 43.20
C HIS A 25 -11.37 28.28 42.63
N ILE A 26 -10.36 28.76 43.39
CA ILE A 26 -8.96 28.58 43.03
C ILE A 26 -8.58 27.10 42.98
N GLN A 27 -9.04 26.31 43.95
CA GLN A 27 -8.81 24.86 43.94
C GLN A 27 -9.43 24.17 42.72
N GLU A 28 -10.71 24.52 42.41
CA GLU A 28 -11.36 23.97 41.19
C GLU A 28 -10.65 24.36 39.88
N LEU A 29 -10.16 25.62 39.80
CA LEU A 29 -9.42 26.10 38.66
C LEU A 29 -8.08 25.36 38.53
N ASN A 30 -7.37 25.12 39.62
CA ASN A 30 -6.11 24.38 39.64
C ASN A 30 -6.35 22.92 39.19
N GLU A 31 -7.40 22.25 39.68
CA GLU A 31 -7.75 20.92 39.27
C GLU A 31 -8.07 20.85 37.77
N LYS A 32 -8.81 21.85 37.24
CA LYS A 32 -9.08 21.98 35.79
C LYS A 32 -7.81 22.19 34.98
N ASN A 33 -6.93 23.05 35.44
CA ASN A 33 -5.66 23.29 34.76
C ASN A 33 -4.81 22.03 34.68
N VAL A 34 -4.64 21.29 35.78
CA VAL A 34 -3.91 20.01 35.79
C VAL A 34 -4.53 19.00 34.81
N ARG A 35 -5.87 18.95 34.73
CA ARG A 35 -6.55 18.09 33.75
C ARG A 35 -6.31 18.54 32.31
N LEU A 36 -6.34 19.86 32.06
CA LEU A 36 -6.06 20.41 30.72
C LEU A 36 -4.63 20.16 30.29
N GLU A 37 -3.64 20.37 31.18
CA GLU A 37 -2.23 20.06 30.90
C GLU A 37 -2.06 18.59 30.49
N LYS A 38 -2.58 17.65 31.26
CA LYS A 38 -2.56 16.22 30.92
C LYS A 38 -3.22 15.92 29.58
N SER A 39 -4.32 16.61 29.25
CA SER A 39 -5.00 16.44 27.97
C SER A 39 -4.16 16.97 26.81
N ILE A 40 -3.46 18.09 26.98
CA ILE A 40 -2.54 18.67 26.00
C ILE A 40 -1.37 17.72 25.76
N ASP A 41 -0.76 17.17 26.81
CA ASP A 41 0.33 16.20 26.69
C ASP A 41 -0.13 14.94 25.92
N SER A 42 -1.31 14.44 26.25
CA SER A 42 -1.89 13.28 25.55
C SER A 42 -2.15 13.58 24.05
N LEU A 43 -2.68 14.76 23.71
CA LEU A 43 -2.90 15.18 22.33
C LEU A 43 -1.58 15.39 21.59
N SER A 44 -0.56 15.96 22.24
CA SER A 44 0.78 16.12 21.67
C SER A 44 1.36 14.76 21.27
N ASN A 45 1.29 13.78 22.16
CA ASN A 45 1.76 12.42 21.91
C ASN A 45 1.01 11.76 20.72
N ILE A 46 -0.32 11.95 20.64
CA ILE A 46 -1.13 11.44 19.51
C ILE A 46 -0.70 12.09 18.19
N ILE A 47 -0.43 13.39 18.17
CA ILE A 47 0.05 14.12 16.99
C ILE A 47 1.43 13.59 16.55
N GLU A 48 2.30 13.33 17.49
CA GLU A 48 3.64 12.80 17.23
C GLU A 48 3.58 11.39 16.65
N VAL A 49 2.75 10.52 17.21
CA VAL A 49 2.42 9.19 16.66
C VAL A 49 1.88 9.29 15.25
N SER A 50 0.91 10.19 15.02
CA SER A 50 0.30 10.38 13.71
C SER A 50 1.31 10.85 12.66
N LYS A 51 2.20 11.80 13.00
CA LYS A 51 3.27 12.26 12.11
C LYS A 51 4.23 11.12 11.77
N TYR A 52 4.63 10.34 12.77
CA TYR A 52 5.54 9.22 12.58
C TYR A 52 4.94 8.15 11.65
N ILE A 53 3.70 7.73 11.91
CA ILE A 53 2.97 6.78 11.09
C ILE A 53 2.86 7.27 9.64
N ASN A 54 2.54 8.56 9.43
CA ASN A 54 2.41 9.13 8.08
C ASN A 54 3.76 9.25 7.34
N THR A 55 4.89 9.33 8.05
CA THR A 55 6.22 9.38 7.43
C THR A 55 6.65 8.02 6.87
N PHE A 56 6.29 6.93 7.55
CA PHE A 56 6.70 5.56 7.22
C PHE A 56 5.59 4.72 6.58
N PHE A 57 4.51 5.34 6.18
CA PHE A 57 3.28 4.68 5.74
C PHE A 57 3.47 3.74 4.51
N SER A 58 4.50 3.95 3.69
CA SER A 58 4.84 3.11 2.52
C SER A 58 5.84 1.97 2.85
N SER A 59 6.26 1.84 4.11
CA SER A 59 7.23 0.83 4.54
C SER A 59 6.56 -0.49 4.88
N ASP A 60 7.11 -1.60 4.42
CA ASP A 60 6.66 -2.95 4.78
C ASP A 60 6.82 -3.24 6.29
N ASN A 61 7.63 -2.44 6.98
CA ASN A 61 7.91 -2.56 8.42
C ASN A 61 7.06 -1.63 9.30
N LEU A 62 6.04 -0.96 8.75
CA LEU A 62 5.22 0.03 9.46
C LEU A 62 4.67 -0.50 10.79
N ILE A 63 4.12 -1.71 10.81
CA ILE A 63 3.48 -2.29 12.01
C ILE A 63 4.52 -2.56 13.11
N SER A 64 5.73 -3.01 12.76
CA SER A 64 6.82 -3.21 13.71
C SER A 64 7.27 -1.89 14.34
N LEU A 65 7.42 -0.84 13.53
CA LEU A 65 7.78 0.50 14.02
C LEU A 65 6.72 1.06 14.97
N ILE A 66 5.44 0.85 14.67
CA ILE A 66 4.33 1.26 15.56
C ILE A 66 4.37 0.48 16.87
N ASN A 67 4.71 -0.81 16.83
CA ASN A 67 4.84 -1.62 18.04
C ASN A 67 5.94 -1.09 18.96
N ASP A 68 7.10 -0.71 18.41
CA ASP A 68 8.19 -0.11 19.16
C ASP A 68 7.80 1.25 19.78
N MET A 69 7.01 2.04 19.04
CA MET A 69 6.45 3.29 19.56
C MET A 69 5.48 3.06 20.73
N ILE A 70 4.61 2.05 20.64
CA ILE A 70 3.69 1.69 21.74
C ILE A 70 4.50 1.38 23.01
N LEU A 71 5.56 0.59 22.88
CA LEU A 71 6.46 0.26 23.97
C LEU A 71 7.09 1.51 24.59
N GLY A 72 7.65 2.40 23.76
CA GLY A 72 8.32 3.60 24.21
C GLY A 72 7.38 4.62 24.87
N ILE A 73 6.21 4.86 24.27
CA ILE A 73 5.29 5.91 24.75
C ILE A 73 4.46 5.43 25.94
N LEU A 74 3.94 4.20 25.92
CA LEU A 74 3.13 3.66 27.01
C LEU A 74 3.99 3.11 28.16
N GLY A 75 5.27 2.84 27.96
CA GLY A 75 6.15 2.24 28.95
C GLY A 75 5.70 0.82 29.38
N VAL A 76 5.04 0.09 28.50
CA VAL A 76 4.53 -1.26 28.75
C VAL A 76 5.65 -2.30 28.63
N THR A 77 5.52 -3.43 29.33
CA THR A 77 6.52 -4.50 29.29
C THR A 77 6.47 -5.24 27.94
N TYR A 78 5.28 -5.57 27.47
CA TYR A 78 5.08 -6.25 26.22
C TYR A 78 3.97 -5.59 25.39
N SER A 79 4.15 -5.60 24.09
CA SER A 79 3.17 -5.16 23.11
C SER A 79 3.10 -6.15 21.95
N THR A 80 1.90 -6.48 21.51
CA THR A 80 1.65 -7.38 20.39
C THR A 80 0.55 -6.81 19.51
N ILE A 81 0.81 -6.75 18.21
CA ILE A 81 -0.15 -6.33 17.20
C ILE A 81 -0.52 -7.55 16.35
N PHE A 82 -1.81 -7.86 16.35
CA PHE A 82 -2.41 -8.88 15.51
C PHE A 82 -3.12 -8.22 14.32
N MET A 83 -3.06 -8.86 13.15
CA MET A 83 -3.84 -8.46 11.97
C MET A 83 -4.61 -9.66 11.43
N ILE A 84 -5.74 -9.41 10.77
CA ILE A 84 -6.52 -10.45 10.09
C ILE A 84 -5.96 -10.64 8.67
N GLU A 85 -5.51 -11.87 8.37
CA GLU A 85 -5.15 -12.33 7.03
C GLU A 85 -5.89 -13.64 6.76
N ASP A 86 -6.53 -13.73 5.62
CA ASP A 86 -7.33 -14.91 5.19
C ASP A 86 -8.36 -15.39 6.23
N GLY A 87 -8.86 -14.46 7.06
CA GLY A 87 -9.84 -14.75 8.11
C GLY A 87 -9.25 -15.19 9.45
N GLU A 88 -7.95 -15.31 9.55
CA GLU A 88 -7.23 -15.68 10.79
C GLU A 88 -6.46 -14.49 11.37
N LEU A 89 -6.36 -14.45 12.70
CA LEU A 89 -5.56 -13.47 13.43
C LEU A 89 -4.09 -13.92 13.46
N ILE A 90 -3.24 -13.16 12.79
CA ILE A 90 -1.81 -13.41 12.68
C ILE A 90 -1.04 -12.33 13.44
N VAL A 91 0.00 -12.73 14.18
CA VAL A 91 0.92 -11.78 14.81
C VAL A 91 1.75 -11.08 13.74
N LYS A 92 1.66 -9.75 13.69
CA LYS A 92 2.44 -8.91 12.76
C LYS A 92 3.62 -8.23 13.43
N ALA A 93 3.51 -7.92 14.71
CA ALA A 93 4.60 -7.38 15.49
C ALA A 93 4.45 -7.76 16.96
N SER A 94 5.54 -8.08 17.61
CA SER A 94 5.63 -8.32 19.06
C SER A 94 7.06 -8.14 19.52
N ASN A 95 7.25 -7.69 20.76
CA ASN A 95 8.53 -7.74 21.44
C ASN A 95 8.67 -8.96 22.35
N ILE A 96 7.71 -9.89 22.31
CA ILE A 96 7.80 -11.20 22.97
C ILE A 96 8.68 -12.10 22.11
N GLU A 97 9.77 -12.60 22.71
CA GLU A 97 10.71 -13.48 22.04
C GLU A 97 10.03 -14.77 21.51
N ASN A 98 10.49 -15.22 20.34
CA ASN A 98 9.96 -16.39 19.64
C ASN A 98 8.46 -16.33 19.30
N MET A 99 7.81 -15.15 19.40
CA MET A 99 6.38 -14.95 19.18
C MET A 99 5.48 -15.95 19.92
N ASN A 100 5.95 -16.47 21.05
CA ASN A 100 5.22 -17.46 21.86
C ASN A 100 4.19 -16.73 22.73
N ILE A 101 3.08 -16.32 22.09
CA ILE A 101 2.04 -15.49 22.69
C ILE A 101 0.98 -16.39 23.29
N ASN A 102 0.94 -16.45 24.62
CA ASN A 102 -0.11 -17.14 25.36
C ASN A 102 -1.25 -16.17 25.69
N LEU A 103 -2.35 -16.25 24.94
CA LEU A 103 -3.56 -15.54 25.25
C LEU A 103 -4.35 -16.27 26.34
N THR A 104 -4.80 -15.54 27.36
CA THR A 104 -5.74 -16.10 28.35
C THR A 104 -7.12 -16.27 27.70
N SER A 105 -7.96 -17.15 28.27
CA SER A 105 -9.34 -17.37 27.77
C SER A 105 -10.15 -16.08 27.70
N ASN A 106 -9.93 -15.14 28.63
CA ASN A 106 -10.60 -13.83 28.62
C ASN A 106 -10.11 -12.93 27.50
N GLU A 107 -8.79 -12.86 27.26
CA GLU A 107 -8.21 -12.08 26.14
C GLU A 107 -8.78 -12.61 24.82
N PHE A 108 -8.78 -13.92 24.63
CA PHE A 108 -9.28 -14.55 23.40
C PHE A 108 -10.74 -14.20 23.11
N VAL A 109 -11.61 -14.20 24.15
CA VAL A 109 -13.03 -13.83 24.01
C VAL A 109 -13.19 -12.38 23.56
N HIS A 110 -12.46 -11.42 24.17
CA HIS A 110 -12.55 -10.00 23.81
C HIS A 110 -11.96 -9.73 22.44
N ILE A 111 -10.85 -10.36 22.08
CA ILE A 111 -10.23 -10.24 20.77
C ILE A 111 -11.17 -10.72 19.68
N ASN A 112 -11.80 -11.89 19.83
CA ASN A 112 -12.73 -12.46 18.85
C ASN A 112 -14.00 -11.61 18.67
N LYS A 113 -14.44 -10.93 19.75
CA LYS A 113 -15.58 -10.01 19.67
C LYS A 113 -15.22 -8.63 19.13
N GLY A 114 -13.93 -8.31 18.99
CA GLY A 114 -13.46 -6.98 18.64
C GLY A 114 -13.85 -5.93 19.69
N GLU A 115 -13.82 -6.31 20.97
CA GLU A 115 -14.16 -5.47 22.12
C GLU A 115 -12.89 -5.02 22.84
N GLU A 116 -12.90 -3.82 23.39
CA GLU A 116 -11.82 -3.34 24.25
C GLU A 116 -11.91 -3.99 25.64
N PHE A 117 -10.76 -4.25 26.23
CA PHE A 117 -10.70 -4.70 27.62
C PHE A 117 -9.54 -4.04 28.39
N LEU A 118 -9.67 -4.05 29.70
CA LEU A 118 -8.63 -3.65 30.65
C LEU A 118 -8.78 -4.51 31.92
N VAL A 119 -7.71 -5.21 32.28
CA VAL A 119 -7.67 -6.11 33.44
C VAL A 119 -6.44 -5.77 34.29
N ASN A 120 -6.66 -5.57 35.58
CA ASN A 120 -5.62 -5.43 36.58
C ASN A 120 -5.84 -6.44 37.71
N SER A 121 -4.80 -7.18 38.11
CA SER A 121 -4.89 -8.21 39.14
C SER A 121 -3.69 -8.17 40.09
N ARG A 122 -3.95 -8.30 41.39
CA ARG A 122 -2.89 -8.45 42.38
C ARG A 122 -2.15 -9.81 42.24
N LYS A 123 -2.85 -10.83 41.80
CA LYS A 123 -2.24 -12.12 41.44
C LYS A 123 -1.81 -12.09 39.97
N PRO A 124 -0.72 -12.75 39.61
CA PRO A 124 -0.34 -12.86 38.20
C PRO A 124 -1.51 -13.37 37.35
N LEU A 125 -1.79 -12.69 36.24
CA LEU A 125 -2.77 -13.10 35.24
C LEU A 125 -2.22 -14.22 34.37
N LYS A 126 -0.93 -14.09 34.02
CA LYS A 126 -0.15 -15.06 33.23
C LYS A 126 1.34 -14.76 33.37
N GLN A 127 2.17 -15.64 32.81
CA GLN A 127 3.61 -15.43 32.64
C GLN A 127 3.90 -15.26 31.14
N THR A 128 4.72 -14.26 30.81
CA THR A 128 5.04 -13.91 29.40
C THR A 128 6.57 -13.80 29.22
N GLY A 129 7.05 -14.13 28.02
CA GLY A 129 8.44 -14.09 27.61
C GLY A 129 9.28 -15.28 28.10
N GLU A 130 10.54 -15.38 27.63
CA GLU A 130 11.47 -16.46 28.02
C GLU A 130 11.79 -16.44 29.54
N HIS A 131 11.85 -15.26 30.11
CA HIS A 131 12.11 -15.11 31.55
C HIS A 131 10.86 -15.29 32.43
N LYS A 132 9.72 -15.69 31.86
CA LYS A 132 8.45 -15.94 32.56
C LYS A 132 8.07 -14.81 33.52
N ILE A 133 8.07 -13.57 33.00
CA ILE A 133 7.70 -12.38 33.79
C ILE A 133 6.23 -12.48 34.16
N ASP A 134 5.91 -12.31 35.44
CA ASP A 134 4.55 -12.24 35.94
C ASP A 134 3.83 -10.99 35.46
N ILE A 135 2.73 -11.17 34.75
CA ILE A 135 1.91 -10.07 34.20
C ILE A 135 0.73 -9.80 35.15
N HIS A 136 0.60 -8.55 35.58
CA HIS A 136 -0.41 -8.08 36.51
C HIS A 136 -1.44 -7.11 35.91
N SER A 137 -1.12 -6.55 34.76
CA SER A 137 -1.98 -5.62 34.03
C SER A 137 -1.98 -5.92 32.53
N ILE A 138 -3.15 -6.06 31.92
CA ILE A 138 -3.33 -6.33 30.50
C ILE A 138 -4.41 -5.43 29.95
N MET A 139 -4.19 -4.90 28.77
CA MET A 139 -5.17 -4.07 28.07
C MET A 139 -5.17 -4.39 26.59
N GLY A 140 -6.33 -4.32 25.94
CA GLY A 140 -6.45 -4.55 24.53
C GLY A 140 -7.41 -3.61 23.82
N SER A 141 -7.09 -3.28 22.57
CA SER A 141 -7.91 -2.43 21.73
C SER A 141 -8.02 -3.00 20.30
N PRO A 142 -9.23 -3.10 19.74
CA PRO A 142 -9.41 -3.53 18.35
C PRO A 142 -8.96 -2.44 17.38
N ILE A 143 -8.40 -2.87 16.25
CA ILE A 143 -8.12 -2.03 15.08
C ILE A 143 -9.31 -2.18 14.14
N LYS A 144 -10.05 -1.10 13.90
CA LYS A 144 -11.25 -1.11 13.06
C LYS A 144 -11.10 -0.10 11.93
N LEU A 145 -11.24 -0.59 10.70
CA LEU A 145 -11.31 0.23 9.51
C LEU A 145 -12.79 0.46 9.18
N ARG A 146 -13.29 1.69 9.39
CA ARG A 146 -14.73 1.98 9.43
C ARG A 146 -15.39 1.04 10.43
N GLU A 147 -16.31 0.19 10.09
CA GLU A 147 -16.92 -0.78 11.02
C GLU A 147 -16.30 -2.20 10.93
N LYS A 148 -15.33 -2.40 10.05
CA LYS A 148 -14.71 -3.71 9.83
C LYS A 148 -13.55 -3.92 10.80
N PHE A 149 -13.61 -5.00 11.57
CA PHE A 149 -12.51 -5.46 12.41
C PHE A 149 -11.37 -6.01 11.54
N ILE A 150 -10.18 -5.43 11.64
CA ILE A 150 -9.01 -5.77 10.82
C ILE A 150 -7.79 -6.22 11.64
N GLY A 151 -7.81 -6.03 12.95
CA GLY A 151 -6.70 -6.40 13.82
C GLY A 151 -6.93 -6.03 15.27
N TYR A 152 -5.92 -6.29 16.10
CA TYR A 152 -6.00 -6.07 17.53
C TYR A 152 -4.64 -5.74 18.14
N ILE A 153 -4.62 -4.88 19.15
CA ILE A 153 -3.43 -4.54 19.92
C ILE A 153 -3.62 -5.06 21.33
N VAL A 154 -2.66 -5.80 21.84
CA VAL A 154 -2.59 -6.23 23.25
C VAL A 154 -1.33 -5.67 23.86
N VAL A 155 -1.44 -5.05 25.03
CA VAL A 155 -0.31 -4.55 25.82
C VAL A 155 -0.37 -5.12 27.23
N GLU A 156 0.80 -5.47 27.78
CA GLU A 156 0.98 -6.17 29.03
C GLU A 156 2.00 -5.47 29.91
N HIS A 157 1.78 -5.49 31.22
CA HIS A 157 2.72 -4.92 32.17
C HIS A 157 2.82 -5.76 33.46
N ASN A 158 4.01 -5.79 34.03
CA ASN A 158 4.32 -6.55 35.25
C ASN A 158 3.85 -5.87 36.54
N LEU A 159 3.46 -4.60 36.53
CA LEU A 159 2.98 -3.90 37.72
C LEU A 159 1.45 -3.93 37.81
N TYR A 160 0.95 -4.16 39.05
CA TYR A 160 -0.47 -4.07 39.36
C TYR A 160 -1.01 -2.64 39.25
N LYS A 161 -2.18 -2.46 38.64
CA LYS A 161 -2.83 -1.15 38.38
C LYS A 161 -2.03 -0.21 37.49
N PHE A 162 -1.13 -0.72 36.69
CA PHE A 162 -0.44 0.09 35.69
C PHE A 162 -1.39 0.59 34.61
N MET A 163 -2.26 -0.29 34.12
CA MET A 163 -3.27 0.08 33.11
C MET A 163 -4.41 0.89 33.75
N ASN A 164 -4.75 2.00 33.13
CA ASN A 164 -5.84 2.90 33.54
C ASN A 164 -6.68 3.34 32.34
N ILE A 165 -7.72 4.13 32.60
CA ILE A 165 -8.65 4.60 31.55
C ILE A 165 -7.95 5.57 30.58
N GLU A 166 -7.00 6.39 31.03
CA GLU A 166 -6.26 7.34 30.20
C GLU A 166 -5.41 6.57 29.18
N LEU A 167 -4.64 5.56 29.62
CA LEU A 167 -3.87 4.68 28.75
C LEU A 167 -4.76 3.89 27.79
N LYS A 168 -5.95 3.48 28.22
CA LYS A 168 -6.93 2.79 27.35
C LYS A 168 -7.41 3.70 26.23
N LEU A 169 -7.75 4.95 26.51
CA LEU A 169 -8.15 5.94 25.50
C LEU A 169 -7.01 6.22 24.52
N PHE A 170 -5.77 6.28 25.03
CA PHE A 170 -4.59 6.50 24.22
C PHE A 170 -4.33 5.30 23.28
N LEU A 171 -4.40 4.06 23.79
CA LEU A 171 -4.26 2.86 22.96
C LEU A 171 -5.33 2.79 21.86
N ARG A 172 -6.57 3.16 22.17
CA ARG A 172 -7.65 3.30 21.18
C ARG A 172 -7.27 4.30 20.07
N SER A 173 -6.69 5.44 20.46
CA SER A 173 -6.26 6.45 19.48
C SER A 173 -5.16 5.91 18.57
N ILE A 174 -4.20 5.15 19.09
CA ILE A 174 -3.17 4.47 18.29
C ILE A 174 -3.82 3.45 17.35
N ALA A 175 -4.74 2.63 17.84
CA ALA A 175 -5.45 1.65 17.01
C ALA A 175 -6.18 2.32 15.83
N ASN A 176 -6.82 3.47 16.06
CA ASN A 176 -7.45 4.27 15.02
C ASN A 176 -6.44 4.83 14.01
N GLN A 177 -5.28 5.31 14.47
CA GLN A 177 -4.23 5.81 13.57
C GLN A 177 -3.65 4.69 12.69
N ILE A 178 -3.47 3.49 13.24
CA ILE A 178 -3.07 2.31 12.47
C ILE A 178 -4.11 2.00 11.39
N ALA A 179 -5.39 2.02 11.73
CA ALA A 179 -6.46 1.77 10.76
C ALA A 179 -6.43 2.78 9.60
N ILE A 180 -6.25 4.08 9.91
CA ILE A 180 -6.14 5.14 8.90
C ILE A 180 -4.90 4.94 8.03
N ALA A 181 -3.75 4.60 8.62
CA ALA A 181 -2.52 4.35 7.87
C ALA A 181 -2.65 3.16 6.92
N ILE A 182 -3.30 2.08 7.36
CA ILE A 182 -3.60 0.91 6.52
C ILE A 182 -4.55 1.30 5.37
N GLU A 183 -5.61 2.07 5.64
CA GLU A 183 -6.53 2.55 4.60
C GLU A 183 -5.80 3.38 3.55
N ASN A 184 -4.97 4.34 3.99
CA ASN A 184 -4.17 5.16 3.10
C ASN A 184 -3.20 4.32 2.26
N SER A 185 -2.54 3.31 2.84
CA SER A 185 -1.66 2.40 2.12
C SER A 185 -2.40 1.59 1.06
N LEU A 186 -3.60 1.08 1.37
CA LEU A 186 -4.43 0.36 0.41
C LEU A 186 -4.89 1.26 -0.74
N LEU A 187 -5.36 2.48 -0.42
CA LEU A 187 -5.77 3.47 -1.43
C LEU A 187 -4.59 3.89 -2.32
N TYR A 188 -3.41 4.07 -1.73
CA TYR A 188 -2.20 4.41 -2.49
C TYR A 188 -1.82 3.29 -3.46
N LYS A 189 -1.82 2.03 -3.01
CA LYS A 189 -1.56 0.86 -3.86
C LYS A 189 -2.60 0.71 -4.98
N GLU A 190 -3.85 1.07 -4.71
CA GLU A 190 -4.91 1.07 -5.72
C GLU A 190 -4.69 2.17 -6.75
N LEU A 191 -4.34 3.38 -6.31
CA LEU A 191 -3.97 4.49 -7.19
C LEU A 191 -2.73 4.16 -8.03
N GLU A 192 -1.71 3.52 -7.45
CA GLU A 192 -0.55 3.05 -8.21
C GLU A 192 -0.96 2.04 -9.29
N LYS A 193 -1.82 1.07 -8.97
CA LYS A 193 -2.31 0.10 -9.96
C LYS A 193 -3.09 0.76 -11.10
N ILE A 194 -3.89 1.78 -10.80
CA ILE A 194 -4.61 2.55 -11.82
C ILE A 194 -3.61 3.33 -12.68
N ASN A 195 -2.60 3.95 -12.06
CA ASN A 195 -1.55 4.72 -12.75
C ASN A 195 -0.56 3.86 -13.55
N GLN A 196 -0.57 2.53 -13.37
CA GLN A 196 0.30 1.60 -14.11
C GLN A 196 -0.27 1.19 -15.48
N ARG A 197 -1.54 1.44 -15.73
CA ARG A 197 -2.22 0.97 -16.95
C ARG A 197 -2.62 2.12 -17.86
N ASP A 198 -2.67 1.82 -19.16
CA ASP A 198 -3.32 2.70 -20.14
C ASP A 198 -4.85 2.63 -19.95
N PRO A 199 -5.54 3.77 -19.79
CA PRO A 199 -6.98 3.80 -19.48
C PRO A 199 -7.86 3.32 -20.62
N LEU A 200 -7.40 3.40 -21.88
CA LEU A 200 -8.14 2.93 -23.05
C LEU A 200 -7.99 1.42 -23.23
N LEU A 201 -6.76 0.91 -23.05
CA LEU A 201 -6.39 -0.44 -23.47
C LEU A 201 -6.35 -1.46 -22.32
N GLY A 202 -6.24 -0.98 -21.05
CA GLY A 202 -6.12 -1.84 -19.88
C GLY A 202 -4.80 -2.63 -19.78
N ILE A 203 -3.86 -2.45 -20.73
CA ILE A 203 -2.49 -2.96 -20.68
C ILE A 203 -1.61 -1.99 -19.87
N TYR A 204 -0.38 -2.38 -19.58
CA TYR A 204 0.53 -1.47 -18.88
C TYR A 204 0.85 -0.23 -19.71
N ASN A 205 1.16 0.87 -19.04
CA ASN A 205 1.66 2.07 -19.70
C ASN A 205 3.19 2.06 -19.78
N ARG A 206 3.74 3.01 -20.53
CA ARG A 206 5.19 3.19 -20.72
C ARG A 206 5.94 3.33 -19.39
N LYS A 207 5.39 4.10 -18.45
CA LYS A 207 6.03 4.35 -17.15
C LYS A 207 6.23 3.04 -16.37
N TYR A 208 5.17 2.24 -16.26
CA TYR A 208 5.26 0.95 -15.56
C TYR A 208 6.24 -0.01 -16.21
N PHE A 209 6.30 -0.03 -17.55
CA PHE A 209 7.24 -0.89 -18.28
C PHE A 209 8.69 -0.63 -17.84
N PHE A 210 9.11 0.63 -17.80
CA PHE A 210 10.46 0.99 -17.37
C PHE A 210 10.70 0.75 -15.88
N GLU A 211 9.76 1.12 -15.01
CA GLU A 211 9.85 0.84 -13.57
C GLU A 211 9.96 -0.66 -13.26
N PHE A 212 9.23 -1.49 -14.00
CA PHE A 212 9.32 -2.95 -13.87
C PHE A 212 10.72 -3.46 -14.22
N LEU A 213 11.28 -2.98 -15.30
CA LEU A 213 12.60 -3.43 -15.76
C LEU A 213 13.72 -2.95 -14.85
N GLU A 214 13.67 -1.71 -14.35
CA GLU A 214 14.63 -1.16 -13.37
C GLU A 214 14.61 -1.94 -12.04
N LYS A 215 13.44 -2.25 -11.51
CA LYS A 215 13.30 -3.03 -10.26
C LYS A 215 13.82 -4.47 -10.39
N ASN A 216 13.79 -5.01 -11.59
CA ASN A 216 14.23 -6.38 -11.88
C ASN A 216 15.65 -6.46 -12.49
N ASP A 217 16.41 -5.36 -12.45
CA ASP A 217 17.76 -5.26 -13.00
C ASP A 217 18.82 -6.10 -12.23
N ASN A 218 18.46 -6.64 -11.03
CA ASN A 218 19.25 -7.63 -10.28
C ASN A 218 19.25 -9.05 -10.89
N ARG A 219 18.91 -9.18 -12.17
CA ARG A 219 18.87 -10.48 -12.86
C ARG A 219 20.26 -11.08 -12.94
N LYS A 220 20.33 -12.36 -12.63
CA LYS A 220 21.54 -13.16 -12.84
C LYS A 220 21.95 -13.00 -14.30
N LEU A 221 23.22 -12.79 -14.56
CA LEU A 221 23.86 -12.62 -15.87
C LEU A 221 23.47 -13.66 -16.95
N ASN A 222 22.61 -14.64 -16.63
CA ASN A 222 22.19 -15.74 -17.49
C ASN A 222 20.71 -15.67 -17.94
N ASP A 223 19.94 -14.68 -17.51
CA ASP A 223 18.51 -14.64 -17.86
C ASP A 223 18.34 -14.05 -19.27
N LYS A 224 17.91 -14.88 -20.21
CA LYS A 224 17.59 -14.46 -21.58
C LYS A 224 16.23 -13.80 -21.62
N PHE A 225 16.12 -12.68 -22.29
CA PHE A 225 14.85 -12.01 -22.56
C PHE A 225 14.85 -11.32 -23.93
N ALA A 226 13.66 -11.01 -24.43
CA ALA A 226 13.50 -10.28 -25.68
C ALA A 226 12.69 -9.00 -25.48
N ILE A 227 13.03 -7.96 -26.24
CA ILE A 227 12.23 -6.75 -26.40
C ILE A 227 11.64 -6.73 -27.78
N VAL A 228 10.32 -6.46 -27.86
CA VAL A 228 9.60 -6.35 -29.13
C VAL A 228 8.96 -4.97 -29.19
N MET A 229 9.33 -4.20 -30.21
CA MET A 229 8.63 -2.95 -30.58
C MET A 229 7.59 -3.28 -31.63
N ILE A 230 6.39 -2.75 -31.47
CA ILE A 230 5.20 -3.01 -32.32
C ILE A 230 4.58 -1.67 -32.70
N ASP A 231 4.19 -1.53 -33.95
CA ASP A 231 3.50 -0.33 -34.43
C ASP A 231 2.43 -0.73 -35.47
N ILE A 232 1.26 -0.08 -35.34
CA ILE A 232 0.12 -0.30 -36.26
C ILE A 232 0.39 0.43 -37.55
N ASP A 233 0.42 -0.31 -38.65
CA ASP A 233 0.69 0.24 -39.98
C ASP A 233 -0.40 1.23 -40.43
N ASP A 234 -0.01 2.39 -40.94
CA ASP A 234 -0.88 3.42 -41.49
C ASP A 234 -1.95 3.96 -40.52
N PHE A 235 -1.75 3.84 -39.22
CA PHE A 235 -2.76 4.23 -38.21
C PHE A 235 -3.26 5.66 -38.34
N LYS A 236 -2.36 6.61 -38.64
CA LYS A 236 -2.77 7.99 -38.92
C LYS A 236 -3.75 8.09 -40.08
N LYS A 237 -3.51 7.37 -41.19
CA LYS A 237 -4.39 7.34 -42.33
C LYS A 237 -5.78 6.77 -41.98
N VAL A 238 -5.82 5.78 -41.10
CA VAL A 238 -7.07 5.22 -40.58
C VAL A 238 -7.83 6.28 -39.79
N ASN A 239 -7.18 6.99 -38.86
CA ASN A 239 -7.80 8.06 -38.07
C ASN A 239 -8.32 9.19 -38.98
N ASP A 240 -7.53 9.58 -39.99
CA ASP A 240 -7.91 10.62 -40.92
C ASP A 240 -9.13 10.22 -41.79
N THR A 241 -9.29 8.92 -42.07
CA THR A 241 -10.37 8.37 -42.94
C THR A 241 -11.63 8.06 -42.13
N TYR A 242 -11.50 7.42 -40.96
CA TYR A 242 -12.63 6.84 -40.21
C TYR A 242 -12.89 7.52 -38.87
N GLY A 243 -12.01 8.46 -38.46
CA GLY A 243 -12.09 9.18 -37.19
C GLY A 243 -11.45 8.43 -36.01
N HIS A 244 -11.14 9.15 -34.94
CA HIS A 244 -10.46 8.64 -33.76
C HIS A 244 -11.20 7.50 -33.05
N GLN A 245 -12.53 7.51 -33.06
CA GLN A 245 -13.32 6.41 -32.43
C GLN A 245 -13.07 5.05 -33.08
N PHE A 246 -12.81 5.03 -34.39
CA PHE A 246 -12.44 3.80 -35.06
C PHE A 246 -10.99 3.42 -34.77
N GLY A 247 -10.08 4.41 -34.70
CA GLY A 247 -8.71 4.21 -34.27
C GLY A 247 -8.63 3.58 -32.87
N ASP A 248 -9.46 4.03 -31.94
CA ASP A 248 -9.54 3.46 -30.59
C ASP A 248 -9.96 1.96 -30.61
N LYS A 249 -10.93 1.60 -31.47
CA LYS A 249 -11.32 0.19 -31.66
C LYS A 249 -10.17 -0.66 -32.21
N ILE A 250 -9.40 -0.12 -33.14
CA ILE A 250 -8.22 -0.76 -33.70
C ILE A 250 -7.18 -1.00 -32.59
N LEU A 251 -6.87 0.03 -31.81
CA LEU A 251 -5.94 -0.08 -30.68
C LEU A 251 -6.38 -1.16 -29.69
N ILE A 252 -7.66 -1.17 -29.31
CA ILE A 252 -8.23 -2.16 -28.39
C ILE A 252 -8.14 -3.58 -28.99
N ASN A 253 -8.51 -3.75 -30.25
CA ASN A 253 -8.44 -5.05 -30.92
C ASN A 253 -7.00 -5.57 -30.98
N THR A 254 -6.06 -4.73 -31.42
CA THR A 254 -4.64 -5.07 -31.49
C THR A 254 -4.09 -5.45 -30.12
N ALA A 255 -4.37 -4.64 -29.10
CA ALA A 255 -3.93 -4.93 -27.73
C ALA A 255 -4.49 -6.26 -27.20
N ASN A 256 -5.76 -6.59 -27.49
CA ASN A 256 -6.36 -7.85 -27.09
C ASN A 256 -5.71 -9.05 -27.79
N ILE A 257 -5.43 -8.95 -29.10
CA ILE A 257 -4.75 -10.01 -29.86
C ILE A 257 -3.37 -10.27 -29.29
N VAL A 258 -2.57 -9.21 -29.06
CA VAL A 258 -1.23 -9.35 -28.47
C VAL A 258 -1.33 -9.99 -27.08
N LYS A 259 -2.24 -9.48 -26.23
CA LYS A 259 -2.45 -10.00 -24.86
C LYS A 259 -2.82 -11.48 -24.82
N CYS A 260 -3.62 -11.96 -25.79
CA CYS A 260 -3.96 -13.38 -25.90
C CYS A 260 -2.81 -14.25 -26.42
N GLY A 261 -1.85 -13.67 -27.13
CA GLY A 261 -0.70 -14.38 -27.71
C GLY A 261 0.55 -14.44 -26.85
N ILE A 262 0.54 -13.85 -25.65
CA ILE A 262 1.67 -13.77 -24.74
C ILE A 262 1.44 -14.54 -23.44
N ASP A 263 2.51 -14.85 -22.72
CA ASP A 263 2.47 -15.57 -21.45
C ASP A 263 2.25 -14.63 -20.26
N LYS A 264 1.88 -15.21 -19.10
CA LYS A 264 1.56 -14.45 -17.88
C LYS A 264 2.74 -13.62 -17.33
N ASN A 265 3.97 -14.07 -17.58
CA ASN A 265 5.19 -13.42 -17.12
C ASN A 265 5.70 -12.36 -18.10
N ASP A 266 5.13 -12.28 -19.31
CA ASP A 266 5.47 -11.27 -20.29
C ASP A 266 4.85 -9.93 -19.90
N ILE A 267 5.58 -8.83 -20.15
CA ILE A 267 5.08 -7.48 -19.85
C ILE A 267 4.77 -6.76 -21.14
N PHE A 268 3.50 -6.42 -21.31
CA PHE A 268 2.97 -5.73 -22.50
C PHE A 268 2.48 -4.35 -22.13
N ALA A 269 3.00 -3.31 -22.80
CA ALA A 269 2.70 -1.92 -22.51
C ALA A 269 2.46 -1.09 -23.78
N ARG A 270 1.69 -0.01 -23.63
CA ARG A 270 1.60 1.05 -24.63
C ARG A 270 2.83 1.95 -24.49
N TYR A 271 3.59 2.06 -25.57
CA TYR A 271 4.83 2.87 -25.60
C TYR A 271 4.58 4.30 -26.06
N GLY A 272 3.69 4.48 -27.04
CA GLY A 272 3.30 5.75 -27.65
C GLY A 272 1.85 5.76 -28.11
N GLY A 273 1.48 6.61 -29.05
CA GLY A 273 0.12 6.70 -29.60
C GLY A 273 -0.42 5.39 -30.13
N GLU A 274 0.27 4.86 -31.16
CA GLU A 274 -0.03 3.58 -31.84
C GLU A 274 1.06 2.53 -31.68
N GLU A 275 2.04 2.83 -30.80
CA GLU A 275 3.21 2.01 -30.55
C GLU A 275 3.04 1.21 -29.27
N PHE A 276 3.49 -0.05 -29.31
CA PHE A 276 3.50 -0.93 -28.15
C PHE A 276 4.89 -1.50 -27.93
N ILE A 277 5.18 -1.85 -26.69
CA ILE A 277 6.41 -2.53 -26.30
C ILE A 277 6.05 -3.80 -25.53
N LEU A 278 6.78 -4.88 -25.82
CA LEU A 278 6.60 -6.16 -25.16
C LEU A 278 7.94 -6.67 -24.67
N TYR A 279 7.99 -7.06 -23.39
CA TYR A 279 9.08 -7.79 -22.78
C TYR A 279 8.67 -9.25 -22.68
N ILE A 280 9.50 -10.15 -23.25
CA ILE A 280 9.31 -11.61 -23.20
C ILE A 280 10.38 -12.19 -22.30
N SER A 281 9.96 -12.85 -21.21
CA SER A 281 10.82 -13.57 -20.27
C SER A 281 10.97 -15.05 -20.69
N ASP A 282 12.06 -15.67 -20.24
CA ASP A 282 12.23 -17.13 -20.21
C ASP A 282 11.86 -17.88 -21.50
N PHE A 283 12.48 -17.54 -22.61
CA PHE A 283 12.27 -18.27 -23.85
C PHE A 283 13.32 -19.37 -24.08
N THR A 284 12.93 -20.46 -24.74
CA THR A 284 13.82 -21.58 -25.05
C THR A 284 14.74 -21.30 -26.23
N SER A 285 14.29 -20.56 -27.24
CA SER A 285 15.06 -20.14 -28.42
C SER A 285 14.53 -18.86 -29.02
N GLU A 286 15.39 -18.11 -29.73
CA GLU A 286 15.00 -16.92 -30.49
C GLU A 286 13.96 -17.26 -31.58
N ASP A 287 14.04 -18.46 -32.19
CA ASP A 287 13.06 -18.94 -33.17
C ASP A 287 11.65 -19.12 -32.57
N ASN A 288 11.55 -19.53 -31.30
CA ASN A 288 10.26 -19.62 -30.61
C ASN A 288 9.64 -18.24 -30.40
N VAL A 289 10.43 -17.25 -29.99
CA VAL A 289 9.97 -15.87 -29.87
C VAL A 289 9.50 -15.33 -31.23
N TYR A 290 10.32 -15.52 -32.27
CA TYR A 290 9.97 -15.10 -33.63
C TYR A 290 8.66 -15.74 -34.09
N THR A 291 8.50 -17.06 -33.93
CA THR A 291 7.30 -17.80 -34.31
C THR A 291 6.06 -17.30 -33.54
N LYS A 292 6.19 -17.04 -32.24
CA LYS A 292 5.13 -16.46 -31.40
C LYS A 292 4.69 -15.10 -31.94
N ILE A 293 5.65 -14.20 -32.20
CA ILE A 293 5.35 -12.85 -32.71
C ILE A 293 4.79 -12.87 -34.13
N GLU A 294 5.29 -13.75 -35.00
CA GLU A 294 4.74 -13.93 -36.35
C GLU A 294 3.31 -14.47 -36.31
N ALA A 295 2.96 -15.35 -35.36
CA ALA A 295 1.58 -15.80 -35.17
C ALA A 295 0.67 -14.63 -34.72
N ILE A 296 1.14 -13.77 -33.80
CA ILE A 296 0.42 -12.55 -33.39
C ILE A 296 0.23 -11.62 -34.60
N ARG A 297 1.27 -11.36 -35.39
CA ARG A 297 1.19 -10.54 -36.60
C ARG A 297 0.10 -11.06 -37.56
N ARG A 298 0.13 -12.36 -37.85
CA ARG A 298 -0.90 -13.01 -38.75
C ARG A 298 -2.30 -12.91 -38.18
N THR A 299 -2.46 -13.01 -36.87
CA THR A 299 -3.77 -12.86 -36.23
C THR A 299 -4.28 -11.42 -36.36
N ILE A 300 -3.41 -10.42 -36.25
CA ILE A 300 -3.77 -9.00 -36.48
C ILE A 300 -4.17 -8.82 -37.96
N GLU A 301 -3.37 -9.27 -38.92
CA GLU A 301 -3.64 -9.18 -40.34
C GLU A 301 -4.97 -9.83 -40.73
N GLY A 302 -5.30 -11.00 -40.14
CA GLY A 302 -6.53 -11.72 -40.39
C GLY A 302 -7.75 -11.18 -39.62
N SER A 303 -7.57 -10.26 -38.69
CA SER A 303 -8.66 -9.71 -37.89
C SER A 303 -9.50 -8.73 -38.71
N LYS A 304 -10.83 -8.81 -38.55
CA LYS A 304 -11.78 -7.89 -39.17
C LYS A 304 -12.45 -7.08 -38.06
N ILE A 305 -12.44 -5.77 -38.22
CA ILE A 305 -13.04 -4.84 -37.26
C ILE A 305 -14.24 -4.18 -37.94
N ASN A 306 -15.45 -4.50 -37.46
CA ASN A 306 -16.67 -3.92 -38.04
C ASN A 306 -16.84 -2.45 -37.57
N PHE A 307 -17.01 -1.58 -38.53
CA PHE A 307 -17.33 -0.18 -38.30
C PHE A 307 -18.39 0.29 -39.29
N ASN A 308 -19.55 0.70 -38.79
CA ASN A 308 -20.68 1.18 -39.60
C ASN A 308 -21.09 0.21 -40.73
N GLY A 309 -21.05 -1.12 -40.48
CA GLY A 309 -21.43 -2.16 -41.44
C GLY A 309 -20.37 -2.52 -42.48
N ARG A 310 -19.13 -1.99 -42.32
CA ARG A 310 -17.98 -2.38 -43.14
C ARG A 310 -16.94 -3.08 -42.28
N ASP A 311 -16.34 -4.13 -42.83
CA ASP A 311 -15.23 -4.86 -42.18
C ASP A 311 -13.92 -4.31 -42.74
N GLU A 312 -13.13 -3.74 -41.84
CA GLU A 312 -11.80 -3.21 -42.14
C GLU A 312 -10.75 -4.10 -41.52
N SER A 313 -9.61 -4.25 -42.17
CA SER A 313 -8.45 -4.98 -41.65
C SER A 313 -7.25 -4.02 -41.52
N ILE A 314 -6.40 -4.32 -40.57
CA ILE A 314 -5.17 -3.58 -40.33
C ILE A 314 -4.02 -4.54 -40.26
N THR A 315 -2.80 -4.01 -40.44
CA THR A 315 -1.55 -4.73 -40.19
C THR A 315 -0.70 -4.02 -39.17
N ALA A 316 0.28 -4.73 -38.64
CA ALA A 316 1.28 -4.19 -37.74
C ALA A 316 2.67 -4.67 -38.10
N SER A 317 3.66 -3.83 -37.85
CA SER A 317 5.06 -4.12 -38.03
C SER A 317 5.75 -4.35 -36.69
N PHE A 318 6.76 -5.24 -36.65
CA PHE A 318 7.41 -5.70 -35.43
C PHE A 318 8.92 -5.68 -35.57
N GLY A 319 9.62 -5.24 -34.51
CA GLY A 319 11.08 -5.36 -34.39
C GLY A 319 11.44 -6.08 -33.10
N ILE A 320 12.27 -7.13 -33.16
CA ILE A 320 12.64 -7.98 -32.03
C ILE A 320 14.15 -7.88 -31.78
N SER A 321 14.54 -7.57 -30.55
CA SER A 321 15.91 -7.66 -30.04
C SER A 321 16.00 -8.65 -28.88
N PHE A 322 17.17 -9.29 -28.73
CA PHE A 322 17.40 -10.34 -27.75
C PHE A 322 18.58 -9.97 -26.83
N PHE A 323 18.41 -10.16 -25.53
CA PHE A 323 19.50 -10.08 -24.55
C PHE A 323 20.13 -11.47 -24.37
N PRO A 324 21.48 -11.58 -24.29
CA PRO A 324 22.48 -10.51 -24.42
C PRO A 324 22.97 -10.28 -25.87
N LEU A 325 22.36 -10.92 -26.86
CA LEU A 325 22.87 -11.01 -28.23
C LEU A 325 22.91 -9.67 -28.99
N ASN A 326 21.91 -8.82 -28.77
CA ASN A 326 21.73 -7.55 -29.50
C ASN A 326 22.01 -6.30 -28.66
N GLY A 327 22.44 -6.47 -27.42
CA GLY A 327 22.80 -5.39 -26.51
C GLY A 327 23.09 -5.91 -25.12
N THR A 328 23.81 -5.10 -24.34
CA THR A 328 24.21 -5.40 -22.97
C THR A 328 23.37 -4.67 -21.92
N ASP A 329 22.63 -3.66 -22.34
CA ASP A 329 21.68 -2.93 -21.51
C ASP A 329 20.32 -2.76 -22.19
N LEU A 330 19.33 -2.32 -21.41
CA LEU A 330 17.95 -2.17 -21.85
C LEU A 330 17.80 -1.13 -22.97
N ASN A 331 18.53 -0.01 -22.90
CA ASN A 331 18.41 1.07 -23.87
C ASN A 331 18.95 0.63 -25.24
N GLU A 332 20.07 -0.12 -25.25
CA GLU A 332 20.60 -0.72 -26.47
C GLU A 332 19.59 -1.67 -27.12
N LEU A 333 18.92 -2.51 -26.31
CA LEU A 333 17.91 -3.46 -26.81
C LEU A 333 16.68 -2.75 -27.36
N ILE A 334 16.16 -1.73 -26.65
CA ILE A 334 15.02 -0.95 -27.14
C ILE A 334 15.40 -0.23 -28.45
N SER A 335 16.56 0.41 -28.50
CA SER A 335 17.06 1.08 -29.72
C SER A 335 17.19 0.10 -30.87
N LYS A 336 17.69 -1.11 -30.62
CA LYS A 336 17.82 -2.16 -31.64
C LYS A 336 16.47 -2.68 -32.14
N ALA A 337 15.51 -2.88 -31.24
CA ALA A 337 14.15 -3.29 -31.61
C ALA A 337 13.45 -2.20 -32.44
N ASP A 338 13.66 -0.91 -32.11
CA ASP A 338 13.09 0.22 -32.84
C ASP A 338 13.74 0.34 -34.25
N ASP A 339 15.05 0.18 -34.39
CA ASP A 339 15.75 0.13 -35.67
C ASP A 339 15.20 -0.99 -36.57
N LEU A 340 14.89 -2.15 -36.00
CA LEU A 340 14.31 -3.28 -36.72
C LEU A 340 12.87 -3.01 -37.11
N LEU A 341 12.06 -2.41 -36.23
CA LEU A 341 10.70 -1.96 -36.54
C LEU A 341 10.72 -0.93 -37.69
N TYR A 342 11.59 0.04 -37.64
CA TYR A 342 11.76 1.02 -38.72
C TYR A 342 12.10 0.35 -40.06
N LYS A 343 13.03 -0.64 -40.05
CA LYS A 343 13.35 -1.44 -41.25
C LYS A 343 12.15 -2.24 -41.74
N ALA A 344 11.35 -2.83 -40.84
CA ALA A 344 10.12 -3.53 -41.18
C ALA A 344 9.14 -2.61 -41.93
N LYS A 345 8.92 -1.41 -41.41
CA LYS A 345 8.09 -0.38 -42.06
C LYS A 345 8.61 0.03 -43.45
N LYS A 346 9.92 0.24 -43.58
CA LYS A 346 10.55 0.61 -44.84
C LYS A 346 10.54 -0.51 -45.89
N SER A 347 10.59 -1.75 -45.48
CA SER A 347 10.63 -2.93 -46.37
C SER A 347 9.23 -3.38 -46.86
N GLY A 348 8.16 -2.60 -46.60
CA GLY A 348 6.81 -2.89 -47.08
C GLY A 348 5.81 -3.23 -45.97
N LYS A 349 6.14 -2.96 -44.69
CA LYS A 349 5.25 -3.15 -43.55
C LYS A 349 4.82 -4.59 -43.31
N ASN A 350 3.86 -4.82 -42.39
CA ASN A 350 3.22 -6.11 -42.12
C ASN A 350 4.21 -7.27 -41.98
N ARG A 351 5.23 -7.10 -41.17
CA ARG A 351 6.30 -8.11 -40.99
C ARG A 351 7.00 -8.03 -39.64
N VAL A 352 7.65 -9.13 -39.32
CA VAL A 352 8.52 -9.24 -38.15
C VAL A 352 9.97 -9.23 -38.62
N LEU A 353 10.80 -8.34 -38.05
CA LEU A 353 12.26 -8.39 -38.20
C LEU A 353 12.90 -8.65 -36.83
N SER A 354 13.91 -9.49 -36.79
CA SER A 354 14.63 -9.82 -35.57
C SER A 354 16.16 -9.65 -35.74
N GLY A 355 16.84 -9.41 -34.63
CA GLY A 355 18.29 -9.20 -34.60
C GLY A 355 19.12 -10.40 -35.03
N ASN A 356 18.54 -11.60 -35.09
CA ASN A 356 19.24 -12.85 -35.42
C ASN A 356 18.80 -13.49 -36.73
N ILE A 357 17.67 -13.12 -37.30
CA ILE A 357 17.15 -13.81 -38.48
C ILE A 357 17.09 -12.83 -39.63
N PHE A 358 18.22 -12.70 -40.37
CA PHE A 358 18.18 -12.27 -41.77
C PHE A 358 17.69 -13.46 -42.63
N LYS A 359 16.44 -13.87 -42.52
CA LYS A 359 15.78 -14.59 -43.62
C LYS A 359 15.19 -13.53 -44.55
N ILE A 360 15.94 -13.26 -45.63
CA ILE A 360 15.51 -12.51 -46.81
C ILE A 360 14.38 -13.29 -47.50
#